data_d031496da46fb33f015275ebb837a815
#
_entry.id   d031496da46fb33f015275ebb837a815
#
_cell.length_a   1.000
_cell.length_b   1.000
_cell.length_c   1.000
_cell.angle_alpha   90.00
_cell.angle_beta   90.00
_cell.angle_gamma   90.00
#
_symmetry.space_group_name_H-M   'P 1'
#
loop_
_entity.id
_entity.type
_entity.pdbx_description
1 polymer ?
#
loop_
_entity_poly.entity_id
_entity_poly.type
_entity_poly.pdbx_seq_one_letter_code
_entity_poly.pdbx_strand_id
1 'polypeptide(L)'
;MDQIGNRMALAAFKFLATIGEFRRNRQGNVAIIFAVALMPIMAAAGIGVDLSRAYLVKAHLTQALDAAGLAVAGSPGASEEYLETLAQDFFNANYPTTAMGVPGELHLNLGDNVVTLSATATLPTSLLGIFGVDEMDVGSEIEVTRENKALEIVMVLDNTGSMGSSGKLDAMKEAATSLVNILFGDNPDLDKIHIGLVPFAAGVNVGTDFPTSALDMTGASSIHKENFKFSAQPTVDNLWDLYDEIDDRSWSGCVQTRPEPLDELDTPPVSGDSLWVPWFAPDERSSGYYNNYLSDADSSQGNGKEQKDLSKYMSSHLGSTSRGPNYGCTMRPLTPLTNDKDLLLSDINAMNASGVTHIPVGLAWGWRVISPEEPFSEGREYNDLDVDKAVILLTDGSNVLGTASNHNRSRYTAYGYVRRGRLGTTNSGAAEARLDPKTADICENIKDEGVRLYTITFKVSDTETQALMEGCATSPALYFDSPSNEELQTVFQAIARDLSNLRLSR
;
A
#
# COMPACT_ATOMS: atom_id res chain seq x y z
N MET A 1 -50.66 -17.66 106.56
CA MET A 1 -49.78 -18.37 105.55
C MET A 1 -50.56 -18.90 104.34
N ASP A 2 -51.84 -18.59 104.18
CA ASP A 2 -52.66 -19.20 103.11
C ASP A 2 -52.92 -18.36 101.80
N GLN A 3 -52.45 -17.15 101.70
CA GLN A 3 -52.70 -16.34 100.51
C GLN A 3 -51.58 -16.46 99.48
N ILE A 4 -50.35 -16.87 99.84
CA ILE A 4 -49.20 -16.98 98.94
C ILE A 4 -49.30 -18.33 98.18
N GLY A 5 -49.74 -19.44 98.90
CA GLY A 5 -49.89 -20.74 98.21
C GLY A 5 -50.92 -20.77 97.11
N ASN A 6 -52.06 -20.05 97.28
CA ASN A 6 -53.12 -20.00 96.31
C ASN A 6 -52.78 -19.14 95.04
N ARG A 7 -51.90 -18.14 95.19
CA ARG A 7 -51.36 -17.37 94.06
C ARG A 7 -50.39 -18.11 93.22
N MET A 8 -49.50 -18.92 93.82
CA MET A 8 -48.58 -19.77 93.12
C MET A 8 -49.27 -20.92 92.36
N ALA A 9 -50.31 -21.54 93.01
CA ALA A 9 -51.06 -22.61 92.39
C ALA A 9 -51.88 -22.05 91.14
N LEU A 10 -52.40 -20.84 91.29
CA LEU A 10 -53.12 -20.20 90.15
C LEU A 10 -52.19 -19.76 89.01
N ALA A 11 -50.98 -19.30 89.36
CA ALA A 11 -49.97 -18.98 88.34
C ALA A 11 -49.43 -20.21 87.61
N ALA A 12 -49.21 -21.34 88.37
CA ALA A 12 -48.81 -22.60 87.75
C ALA A 12 -49.94 -23.20 86.89
N PHE A 13 -51.17 -23.07 87.36
CA PHE A 13 -52.30 -23.58 86.55
C PHE A 13 -52.51 -22.72 85.22
N LYS A 14 -52.36 -21.41 85.33
CA LYS A 14 -52.40 -20.54 84.15
C LYS A 14 -51.28 -20.84 83.19
N PHE A 15 -50.06 -21.08 83.68
CA PHE A 15 -48.88 -21.44 82.90
C PHE A 15 -49.07 -22.77 82.17
N LEU A 16 -49.62 -23.79 82.91
CA LEU A 16 -49.94 -25.12 82.33
C LEU A 16 -51.07 -25.03 81.30
N ALA A 17 -52.09 -24.20 81.58
CA ALA A 17 -53.19 -23.98 80.67
C ALA A 17 -52.68 -23.29 79.37
N THR A 18 -51.77 -22.28 79.50
CA THR A 18 -51.19 -21.59 78.31
C THR A 18 -50.32 -22.54 77.51
N ILE A 19 -49.57 -23.44 78.13
CA ILE A 19 -48.80 -24.48 77.48
C ILE A 19 -49.75 -25.49 76.77
N GLY A 20 -50.90 -25.81 77.45
CA GLY A 20 -51.95 -26.70 76.82
C GLY A 20 -52.59 -26.04 75.60
N GLU A 21 -52.92 -24.75 75.66
CA GLU A 21 -53.42 -23.97 74.53
C GLU A 21 -52.40 -23.83 73.42
N PHE A 22 -51.11 -23.58 73.74
CA PHE A 22 -50.02 -23.53 72.78
C PHE A 22 -49.82 -24.86 72.05
N ARG A 23 -49.94 -26.03 72.79
CA ARG A 23 -49.88 -27.36 72.16
C ARG A 23 -51.09 -27.68 71.29
N ARG A 24 -52.21 -27.04 71.50
CA ARG A 24 -53.47 -27.28 70.78
C ARG A 24 -53.74 -26.31 69.64
N ASN A 25 -52.96 -25.24 69.61
CA ASN A 25 -53.09 -24.21 68.58
C ASN A 25 -52.39 -24.66 67.31
N ARG A 26 -53.16 -25.11 66.31
CA ARG A 26 -52.66 -25.52 65.00
C ARG A 26 -52.15 -24.38 64.13
N GLN A 27 -52.30 -23.11 64.56
CA GLN A 27 -51.78 -21.92 63.82
C GLN A 27 -50.24 -21.87 63.81
N GLY A 28 -49.55 -22.55 64.73
CA GLY A 28 -48.11 -22.71 64.72
C GLY A 28 -47.56 -23.50 63.50
N ASN A 29 -48.38 -24.39 62.92
CA ASN A 29 -47.95 -25.13 61.72
C ASN A 29 -47.70 -24.25 60.54
N VAL A 30 -48.42 -23.12 60.41
CA VAL A 30 -48.20 -22.16 59.29
C VAL A 30 -46.83 -21.51 59.40
N ALA A 31 -46.39 -21.16 60.63
CA ALA A 31 -45.09 -20.55 60.85
C ALA A 31 -43.94 -21.53 60.55
N ILE A 32 -44.11 -22.81 60.87
CA ILE A 32 -43.11 -23.85 60.54
C ILE A 32 -43.09 -24.12 59.03
N ILE A 33 -44.23 -24.26 58.41
CA ILE A 33 -44.35 -24.45 56.93
C ILE A 33 -43.78 -23.23 56.24
N PHE A 34 -44.06 -22.01 56.71
CA PHE A 34 -43.49 -20.78 56.14
C PHE A 34 -41.98 -20.73 56.33
N ALA A 35 -41.44 -21.06 57.50
CA ALA A 35 -39.99 -21.10 57.78
C ALA A 35 -39.28 -22.12 56.88
N VAL A 36 -39.89 -23.31 56.65
CA VAL A 36 -39.31 -24.33 55.75
C VAL A 36 -39.43 -23.91 54.31
N ALA A 37 -40.57 -23.28 53.92
CA ALA A 37 -40.76 -22.78 52.52
C ALA A 37 -39.87 -21.54 52.21
N LEU A 38 -39.46 -20.77 53.23
CA LEU A 38 -38.63 -19.61 53.07
C LEU A 38 -37.21 -19.97 52.58
N MET A 39 -36.68 -21.13 52.98
CA MET A 39 -35.33 -21.57 52.56
C MET A 39 -35.22 -21.71 51.03
N PRO A 40 -36.08 -22.45 50.32
CA PRO A 40 -36.00 -22.54 48.86
C PRO A 40 -36.34 -21.22 48.16
N ILE A 41 -37.21 -20.38 48.74
CA ILE A 41 -37.48 -19.04 48.18
C ILE A 41 -36.26 -18.13 48.31
N MET A 42 -35.57 -18.13 49.47
CA MET A 42 -34.35 -17.39 49.63
C MET A 42 -33.22 -17.93 48.74
N ALA A 43 -33.12 -19.25 48.57
CA ALA A 43 -32.17 -19.85 47.67
C ALA A 43 -32.42 -19.42 46.21
N ALA A 44 -33.67 -19.47 45.76
CA ALA A 44 -34.06 -19.03 44.42
C ALA A 44 -33.78 -17.51 44.20
N ALA A 45 -34.12 -16.68 45.19
CA ALA A 45 -33.82 -15.24 45.15
C ALA A 45 -32.30 -14.98 45.14
N GLY A 46 -31.52 -15.77 45.92
CA GLY A 46 -30.07 -15.70 46.00
C GLY A 46 -29.42 -16.06 44.67
N ILE A 47 -29.87 -17.15 44.04
CA ILE A 47 -29.41 -17.56 42.69
C ILE A 47 -29.71 -16.41 41.69
N GLY A 48 -30.90 -15.83 41.72
CA GLY A 48 -31.28 -14.73 40.81
C GLY A 48 -30.39 -13.49 40.97
N VAL A 49 -30.06 -13.08 42.20
CA VAL A 49 -29.19 -11.94 42.49
C VAL A 49 -27.75 -12.22 42.07
N ASP A 50 -27.18 -13.36 42.50
CA ASP A 50 -25.80 -13.68 42.25
C ASP A 50 -25.56 -13.97 40.76
N LEU A 51 -26.52 -14.60 40.05
CA LEU A 51 -26.48 -14.78 38.59
C LEU A 51 -26.54 -13.45 37.86
N SER A 52 -27.38 -12.50 38.31
CA SER A 52 -27.46 -11.16 37.72
C SER A 52 -26.13 -10.40 37.86
N ARG A 53 -25.48 -10.53 39.04
CA ARG A 53 -24.15 -9.95 39.28
C ARG A 53 -23.09 -10.62 38.41
N ALA A 54 -23.12 -11.94 38.24
CA ALA A 54 -22.24 -12.67 37.36
C ALA A 54 -22.39 -12.25 35.90
N TYR A 55 -23.63 -12.00 35.46
CA TYR A 55 -23.88 -11.47 34.12
C TYR A 55 -23.29 -10.07 33.90
N LEU A 56 -23.38 -9.18 34.90
CA LEU A 56 -22.76 -7.85 34.83
C LEU A 56 -21.22 -7.96 34.79
N VAL A 57 -20.63 -8.85 35.60
CA VAL A 57 -19.19 -9.12 35.58
C VAL A 57 -18.76 -9.64 34.19
N LYS A 58 -19.51 -10.58 33.62
CA LYS A 58 -19.26 -11.09 32.28
C LYS A 58 -19.30 -9.97 31.24
N ALA A 59 -20.29 -9.09 31.29
CA ALA A 59 -20.42 -7.98 30.37
C ALA A 59 -19.23 -7.01 30.45
N HIS A 60 -18.79 -6.65 31.67
CA HIS A 60 -17.60 -5.82 31.88
C HIS A 60 -16.31 -6.50 31.40
N LEU A 61 -16.20 -7.81 31.65
CA LEU A 61 -15.04 -8.60 31.22
C LEU A 61 -14.98 -8.65 29.69
N THR A 62 -16.10 -8.93 29.02
CA THR A 62 -16.17 -8.92 27.54
C THR A 62 -15.80 -7.55 26.99
N GLN A 63 -16.33 -6.47 27.55
CA GLN A 63 -16.03 -5.10 27.09
C GLN A 63 -14.53 -4.75 27.25
N ALA A 64 -13.90 -5.19 28.34
CA ALA A 64 -12.48 -4.97 28.57
C ALA A 64 -11.62 -5.81 27.59
N LEU A 65 -12.03 -7.05 27.34
CA LEU A 65 -11.40 -7.92 26.34
C LEU A 65 -11.54 -7.34 24.92
N ASP A 66 -12.74 -6.85 24.55
CA ASP A 66 -12.96 -6.20 23.25
C ASP A 66 -12.03 -5.01 23.04
N ALA A 67 -11.88 -4.16 24.04
CA ALA A 67 -10.97 -3.02 23.97
C ALA A 67 -9.50 -3.46 23.82
N ALA A 68 -9.07 -4.48 24.57
CA ALA A 68 -7.74 -5.05 24.46
C ALA A 68 -7.50 -5.72 23.11
N GLY A 69 -8.48 -6.48 22.63
CA GLY A 69 -8.44 -7.16 21.34
C GLY A 69 -8.31 -6.20 20.16
N LEU A 70 -9.09 -5.13 20.18
CA LEU A 70 -8.99 -4.07 19.15
C LEU A 70 -7.63 -3.35 19.20
N ALA A 71 -7.07 -3.11 20.37
CA ALA A 71 -5.74 -2.50 20.50
C ALA A 71 -4.64 -3.39 19.93
N VAL A 72 -4.68 -4.70 20.22
CA VAL A 72 -3.75 -5.71 19.69
C VAL A 72 -3.91 -5.86 18.19
N ALA A 73 -5.14 -5.99 17.69
CA ALA A 73 -5.42 -6.09 16.25
C ALA A 73 -4.95 -4.85 15.49
N GLY A 74 -5.07 -3.65 16.10
CA GLY A 74 -4.61 -2.39 15.54
C GLY A 74 -3.10 -2.13 15.63
N SER A 75 -2.29 -3.10 16.08
CA SER A 75 -0.83 -2.97 16.25
C SER A 75 -0.08 -4.06 15.46
N PRO A 76 -0.11 -4.00 14.11
CA PRO A 76 0.55 -4.99 13.28
C PRO A 76 2.07 -4.87 13.35
N GLY A 77 2.74 -6.00 13.19
CA GLY A 77 4.21 -6.05 13.17
C GLY A 77 4.89 -5.76 14.51
N ALA A 78 4.12 -5.58 15.56
CA ALA A 78 4.68 -5.45 16.91
C ALA A 78 5.11 -6.82 17.43
N SER A 79 6.17 -6.84 18.27
CA SER A 79 6.62 -8.07 18.92
C SER A 79 5.55 -8.63 19.87
N GLU A 80 5.55 -9.95 20.06
CA GLU A 80 4.62 -10.64 20.96
C GLU A 80 4.64 -10.05 22.37
N GLU A 81 5.82 -9.75 22.91
CA GLU A 81 6.01 -9.11 24.21
C GLU A 81 5.33 -7.73 24.29
N TYR A 82 5.43 -6.93 23.21
CA TYR A 82 4.74 -5.64 23.15
C TYR A 82 3.23 -5.81 23.09
N LEU A 83 2.73 -6.77 22.30
CA LEU A 83 1.30 -7.04 22.16
C LEU A 83 0.69 -7.57 23.46
N GLU A 84 1.40 -8.41 24.21
CA GLU A 84 0.99 -8.84 25.57
C GLU A 84 0.89 -7.66 26.53
N THR A 85 1.90 -6.79 26.54
CA THR A 85 1.90 -5.59 27.38
C THR A 85 0.74 -4.66 27.01
N LEU A 86 0.53 -4.42 25.73
CA LEU A 86 -0.54 -3.58 25.20
C LEU A 86 -1.93 -4.14 25.57
N ALA A 87 -2.12 -5.45 25.38
CA ALA A 87 -3.37 -6.13 25.75
C ALA A 87 -3.66 -5.96 27.24
N GLN A 88 -2.65 -6.17 28.08
CA GLN A 88 -2.79 -6.05 29.54
C GLN A 88 -3.11 -4.60 29.97
N ASP A 89 -2.47 -3.61 29.36
CA ASP A 89 -2.71 -2.18 29.67
C ASP A 89 -4.13 -1.76 29.29
N PHE A 90 -4.60 -2.13 28.09
CA PHE A 90 -5.96 -1.83 27.64
C PHE A 90 -7.01 -2.59 28.45
N PHE A 91 -6.76 -3.86 28.77
CA PHE A 91 -7.64 -4.65 29.64
C PHE A 91 -7.78 -3.99 31.00
N ASN A 92 -6.67 -3.64 31.66
CA ASN A 92 -6.66 -2.99 32.98
C ASN A 92 -7.34 -1.61 32.97
N ALA A 93 -7.16 -0.85 31.88
CA ALA A 93 -7.80 0.46 31.72
C ALA A 93 -9.33 0.36 31.57
N ASN A 94 -9.84 -0.73 30.99
CA ASN A 94 -11.26 -0.93 30.73
C ASN A 94 -11.97 -1.86 31.73
N TYR A 95 -11.23 -2.57 32.58
CA TYR A 95 -11.75 -3.33 33.71
C TYR A 95 -11.29 -2.69 35.03
N PRO A 96 -11.96 -1.61 35.53
CA PRO A 96 -11.51 -0.87 36.67
C PRO A 96 -11.60 -1.70 37.95
N THR A 97 -10.64 -1.50 38.85
CA THR A 97 -10.54 -2.18 40.17
C THR A 97 -11.75 -1.96 41.08
N THR A 98 -12.62 -1.00 40.76
CA THR A 98 -13.90 -0.73 41.44
C THR A 98 -15.04 -1.56 40.91
N ALA A 99 -14.86 -2.32 39.80
CA ALA A 99 -15.83 -3.21 39.26
C ALA A 99 -16.10 -4.40 40.21
N MET A 100 -17.32 -4.98 40.10
CA MET A 100 -17.63 -6.22 40.76
C MET A 100 -16.80 -7.36 40.15
N GLY A 101 -16.20 -8.18 41.01
CA GLY A 101 -15.32 -9.28 40.62
C GLY A 101 -13.83 -8.88 40.57
N VAL A 102 -12.98 -9.82 40.89
CA VAL A 102 -11.51 -9.67 40.87
C VAL A 102 -11.03 -10.33 39.56
N PRO A 103 -10.44 -9.58 38.62
CA PRO A 103 -9.95 -10.16 37.37
C PRO A 103 -8.75 -11.07 37.63
N GLY A 104 -8.71 -12.22 36.96
CA GLY A 104 -7.57 -13.11 36.89
C GLY A 104 -6.58 -12.71 35.78
N GLU A 105 -5.76 -13.66 35.36
CA GLU A 105 -4.79 -13.42 34.25
C GLU A 105 -5.49 -13.30 32.91
N LEU A 106 -4.98 -12.38 32.09
CA LEU A 106 -5.33 -12.24 30.71
C LEU A 106 -4.48 -13.22 29.89
N HIS A 107 -5.13 -14.04 29.07
CA HIS A 107 -4.46 -14.92 28.13
C HIS A 107 -4.61 -14.38 26.72
N LEU A 108 -3.50 -14.13 26.04
CA LEU A 108 -3.41 -13.75 24.65
C LEU A 108 -2.90 -14.94 23.83
N ASN A 109 -3.62 -15.30 22.76
CA ASN A 109 -3.20 -16.30 21.79
C ASN A 109 -3.19 -15.64 20.39
N LEU A 110 -2.03 -15.58 19.78
CA LEU A 110 -1.81 -15.00 18.47
C LEU A 110 -1.81 -16.11 17.42
N GLY A 111 -2.91 -16.26 16.69
CA GLY A 111 -2.98 -17.08 15.49
C GLY A 111 -2.68 -16.29 14.23
N ASP A 112 -2.56 -16.95 13.08
CA ASP A 112 -2.19 -16.32 11.80
C ASP A 112 -3.12 -15.16 11.40
N ASN A 113 -4.43 -15.35 11.54
CA ASN A 113 -5.45 -14.34 11.19
C ASN A 113 -6.44 -14.05 12.33
N VAL A 114 -6.24 -14.62 13.49
CA VAL A 114 -7.16 -14.49 14.63
C VAL A 114 -6.37 -14.25 15.91
N VAL A 115 -6.75 -13.22 16.62
CA VAL A 115 -6.27 -12.96 17.99
C VAL A 115 -7.36 -13.39 18.94
N THR A 116 -7.07 -14.36 19.80
CA THR A 116 -7.98 -14.82 20.85
C THR A 116 -7.54 -14.26 22.19
N LEU A 117 -8.41 -13.54 22.88
CA LEU A 117 -8.17 -13.09 24.24
C LEU A 117 -9.19 -13.74 25.16
N SER A 118 -8.71 -14.25 26.29
CA SER A 118 -9.58 -14.78 27.34
C SER A 118 -9.13 -14.34 28.73
N ALA A 119 -10.10 -14.15 29.60
CA ALA A 119 -9.85 -13.85 30.99
C ALA A 119 -10.98 -14.38 31.88
N THR A 120 -10.68 -14.58 33.15
CA THR A 120 -11.66 -14.95 34.19
C THR A 120 -11.74 -13.86 35.23
N ALA A 121 -12.87 -13.76 35.90
CA ALA A 121 -13.00 -12.92 37.10
C ALA A 121 -13.73 -13.69 38.19
N THR A 122 -13.18 -13.66 39.42
CA THR A 122 -13.80 -14.31 40.58
C THR A 122 -14.72 -13.31 41.28
N LEU A 123 -15.98 -13.72 41.45
CA LEU A 123 -17.04 -12.92 42.06
C LEU A 123 -17.46 -13.54 43.40
N PRO A 124 -17.28 -12.86 44.55
CA PRO A 124 -17.86 -13.30 45.80
C PRO A 124 -19.39 -13.31 45.74
N THR A 125 -19.99 -14.43 46.15
CA THR A 125 -21.44 -14.56 46.17
C THR A 125 -22.06 -13.81 47.35
N SER A 126 -23.28 -13.32 47.20
CA SER A 126 -23.98 -12.59 48.23
C SER A 126 -24.88 -13.46 49.10
N LEU A 127 -25.68 -14.30 48.44
CA LEU A 127 -26.67 -15.14 49.12
C LEU A 127 -26.36 -16.64 48.98
N LEU A 128 -25.68 -17.04 47.91
CA LEU A 128 -25.29 -18.43 47.70
C LEU A 128 -24.24 -18.90 48.73
N GLY A 129 -23.46 -18.00 49.34
CA GLY A 129 -22.54 -18.28 50.46
C GLY A 129 -23.24 -18.90 51.68
N ILE A 130 -24.55 -18.60 51.90
CA ILE A 130 -25.35 -19.25 52.95
C ILE A 130 -25.52 -20.76 52.69
N PHE A 131 -25.45 -21.16 51.41
CA PHE A 131 -25.58 -22.53 50.95
C PHE A 131 -24.23 -23.22 50.65
N GLY A 132 -23.10 -22.54 51.04
CA GLY A 132 -21.76 -23.11 50.90
C GLY A 132 -21.07 -22.87 49.55
N VAL A 133 -21.60 -21.93 48.73
CA VAL A 133 -20.96 -21.48 47.51
C VAL A 133 -20.45 -20.06 47.76
N ASP A 134 -19.21 -19.92 48.13
CA ASP A 134 -18.64 -18.63 48.56
C ASP A 134 -18.21 -17.75 47.40
N GLU A 135 -17.78 -18.32 46.29
CA GLU A 135 -17.25 -17.63 45.12
C GLU A 135 -17.78 -18.26 43.81
N MET A 136 -17.83 -17.48 42.74
CA MET A 136 -18.19 -17.90 41.39
C MET A 136 -17.20 -17.34 40.40
N ASP A 137 -16.62 -18.19 39.55
CA ASP A 137 -15.75 -17.78 38.47
C ASP A 137 -16.57 -17.49 37.21
N VAL A 138 -16.33 -16.35 36.60
CA VAL A 138 -16.96 -15.86 35.37
C VAL A 138 -15.89 -15.73 34.33
N GLY A 139 -15.97 -16.49 33.25
CA GLY A 139 -15.05 -16.42 32.11
C GLY A 139 -15.68 -15.69 30.92
N SER A 140 -14.83 -15.04 30.13
CA SER A 140 -15.15 -14.53 28.81
C SER A 140 -13.99 -14.76 27.87
N GLU A 141 -14.30 -15.01 26.61
CA GLU A 141 -13.37 -15.18 25.51
C GLU A 141 -13.89 -14.40 24.32
N ILE A 142 -13.00 -13.76 23.60
CA ILE A 142 -13.29 -13.05 22.36
C ILE A 142 -12.30 -13.47 21.30
N GLU A 143 -12.72 -13.41 20.06
CA GLU A 143 -11.89 -13.57 18.89
C GLU A 143 -11.96 -12.28 18.07
N VAL A 144 -10.79 -11.73 17.71
CA VAL A 144 -10.68 -10.59 16.81
C VAL A 144 -9.95 -11.07 15.57
N THR A 145 -10.61 -10.96 14.42
CA THR A 145 -9.99 -11.31 13.15
C THR A 145 -8.99 -10.21 12.76
N ARG A 146 -7.75 -10.61 12.54
CA ARG A 146 -6.74 -9.80 11.87
C ARG A 146 -6.84 -10.12 10.38
N GLU A 147 -7.58 -9.36 9.61
CA GLU A 147 -7.48 -9.46 8.17
C GLU A 147 -6.14 -8.87 7.74
N ASN A 148 -5.20 -9.75 7.49
CA ASN A 148 -3.86 -9.37 7.07
C ASN A 148 -3.79 -9.48 5.55
N LYS A 149 -4.39 -8.52 4.84
CA LYS A 149 -4.35 -8.45 3.38
C LYS A 149 -2.93 -8.27 2.89
N ALA A 150 -2.66 -8.83 1.72
CA ALA A 150 -1.46 -8.48 0.99
C ALA A 150 -1.53 -7.02 0.52
N LEU A 151 -0.37 -6.41 0.35
CA LEU A 151 -0.23 -5.03 -0.09
C LEU A 151 0.75 -4.98 -1.25
N GLU A 152 0.25 -4.53 -2.40
CA GLU A 152 1.05 -4.27 -3.58
C GLU A 152 1.12 -2.77 -3.83
N ILE A 153 2.34 -2.24 -3.91
CA ILE A 153 2.60 -0.81 -4.06
C ILE A 153 3.58 -0.59 -5.20
N VAL A 154 3.33 0.38 -6.04
CA VAL A 154 4.34 0.86 -6.99
C VAL A 154 4.64 2.33 -6.76
N MET A 155 5.91 2.65 -6.52
CA MET A 155 6.40 4.01 -6.43
C MET A 155 6.88 4.49 -7.80
N VAL A 156 6.17 5.44 -8.39
CA VAL A 156 6.49 6.12 -9.65
C VAL A 156 7.18 7.43 -9.30
N LEU A 157 8.49 7.45 -9.42
CA LEU A 157 9.34 8.51 -8.86
C LEU A 157 10.02 9.32 -9.96
N ASP A 158 9.82 10.62 -9.91
CA ASP A 158 10.44 11.57 -10.84
C ASP A 158 11.95 11.62 -10.67
N ASN A 159 12.66 11.26 -11.74
CA ASN A 159 14.12 11.26 -11.81
C ASN A 159 14.63 12.27 -12.85
N THR A 160 13.86 13.30 -13.15
CA THR A 160 14.20 14.30 -14.15
C THR A 160 15.31 15.24 -13.68
N GLY A 161 15.85 16.02 -14.61
CA GLY A 161 16.98 16.91 -14.32
C GLY A 161 16.71 17.95 -13.23
N SER A 162 15.47 18.38 -13.04
CA SER A 162 15.03 19.31 -11.97
C SER A 162 15.24 18.73 -10.57
N MET A 163 15.08 17.43 -10.41
CA MET A 163 15.32 16.72 -9.16
C MET A 163 16.78 16.76 -8.69
N GLY A 164 17.74 17.01 -9.61
CA GLY A 164 19.17 17.18 -9.29
C GLY A 164 19.49 18.48 -8.58
N SER A 165 18.52 19.35 -8.31
CA SER A 165 18.72 20.64 -7.68
C SER A 165 18.10 20.72 -6.28
N SER A 166 18.62 21.60 -5.42
CA SER A 166 18.04 21.91 -4.09
C SER A 166 17.84 20.71 -3.16
N GLY A 167 18.63 19.63 -3.33
CA GLY A 167 18.55 18.41 -2.53
C GLY A 167 17.25 17.61 -2.72
N LYS A 168 16.53 17.83 -3.83
CA LYS A 168 15.23 17.17 -4.06
C LYS A 168 15.37 15.66 -4.21
N LEU A 169 16.35 15.20 -5.00
CA LEU A 169 16.57 13.78 -5.23
C LEU A 169 16.91 13.04 -3.92
N ASP A 170 17.78 13.63 -3.10
CA ASP A 170 18.16 13.02 -1.82
C ASP A 170 16.96 12.97 -0.87
N ALA A 171 16.17 14.04 -0.79
CA ALA A 171 14.95 14.08 0.02
C ALA A 171 13.93 13.01 -0.44
N MET A 172 13.75 12.81 -1.75
CA MET A 172 12.90 11.76 -2.30
C MET A 172 13.40 10.36 -1.94
N LYS A 173 14.72 10.12 -2.07
CA LYS A 173 15.33 8.83 -1.68
C LYS A 173 15.13 8.55 -0.19
N GLU A 174 15.36 9.52 0.67
CA GLU A 174 15.14 9.37 2.12
C GLU A 174 13.67 9.10 2.44
N ALA A 175 12.74 9.80 1.79
CA ALA A 175 11.31 9.60 1.98
C ALA A 175 10.84 8.22 1.51
N ALA A 176 11.27 7.78 0.32
CA ALA A 176 10.98 6.45 -0.21
C ALA A 176 11.58 5.34 0.69
N THR A 177 12.83 5.53 1.15
CA THR A 177 13.49 4.63 2.12
C THR A 177 12.69 4.54 3.42
N SER A 178 12.19 5.67 3.93
CA SER A 178 11.35 5.71 5.14
C SER A 178 10.06 4.92 4.96
N LEU A 179 9.38 5.07 3.81
CA LEU A 179 8.17 4.31 3.49
C LEU A 179 8.44 2.81 3.48
N VAL A 180 9.48 2.37 2.76
CA VAL A 180 9.89 0.95 2.71
C VAL A 180 10.15 0.42 4.13
N ASN A 181 10.92 1.17 4.95
CA ASN A 181 11.23 0.76 6.31
C ASN A 181 10.01 0.68 7.22
N ILE A 182 9.03 1.59 7.08
CA ILE A 182 7.80 1.56 7.87
C ILE A 182 6.94 0.37 7.47
N LEU A 183 6.78 0.11 6.17
CA LEU A 183 5.91 -0.97 5.69
C LEU A 183 6.46 -2.35 5.97
N PHE A 184 7.75 -2.55 5.76
CA PHE A 184 8.39 -3.84 6.08
C PHE A 184 8.61 -4.00 7.58
N GLY A 185 8.97 -2.92 8.33
CA GLY A 185 9.21 -2.93 9.77
C GLY A 185 10.07 -4.10 10.23
N ASP A 186 9.70 -4.69 11.36
CA ASP A 186 10.20 -5.97 11.88
C ASP A 186 9.23 -7.13 11.52
N ASN A 187 8.39 -6.96 10.51
CA ASN A 187 7.32 -7.88 10.17
C ASN A 187 7.88 -9.21 9.65
N PRO A 188 7.59 -10.35 10.26
CA PRO A 188 8.01 -11.66 9.78
C PRO A 188 7.30 -12.10 8.50
N ASP A 189 6.18 -11.47 8.14
CA ASP A 189 5.33 -11.84 6.99
C ASP A 189 5.68 -11.01 5.75
N LEU A 190 6.92 -11.10 5.32
CA LEU A 190 7.44 -10.38 4.14
C LEU A 190 6.71 -10.78 2.85
N ASP A 191 6.13 -11.98 2.80
CA ASP A 191 5.43 -12.49 1.61
C ASP A 191 4.13 -11.75 1.29
N LYS A 192 3.64 -10.90 2.20
CA LYS A 192 2.41 -10.12 2.00
C LYS A 192 2.63 -8.68 1.56
N ILE A 193 3.87 -8.21 1.48
CA ILE A 193 4.19 -6.86 1.03
C ILE A 193 5.09 -6.93 -0.18
N HIS A 194 4.60 -6.41 -1.31
CA HIS A 194 5.37 -6.30 -2.53
C HIS A 194 5.42 -4.85 -2.98
N ILE A 195 6.60 -4.36 -3.26
CA ILE A 195 6.83 -2.99 -3.70
C ILE A 195 7.59 -3.00 -5.03
N GLY A 196 7.09 -2.25 -6.00
CA GLY A 196 7.77 -1.96 -7.25
C GLY A 196 8.29 -0.52 -7.29
N LEU A 197 9.34 -0.28 -8.06
CA LEU A 197 9.93 1.05 -8.27
C LEU A 197 9.96 1.39 -9.75
N VAL A 198 9.46 2.55 -10.13
CA VAL A 198 9.48 3.07 -11.49
C VAL A 198 10.12 4.46 -11.52
N PRO A 199 11.46 4.53 -11.59
CA PRO A 199 12.16 5.79 -11.84
C PRO A 199 11.88 6.25 -13.28
N PHE A 200 11.37 7.47 -13.45
CA PHE A 200 11.05 7.96 -14.79
C PHE A 200 11.67 9.32 -15.11
N ALA A 201 11.88 9.56 -16.40
CA ALA A 201 12.23 10.86 -16.95
C ALA A 201 11.60 11.00 -18.36
N ALA A 202 12.40 11.23 -19.42
CA ALA A 202 11.93 11.20 -20.82
C ALA A 202 11.47 9.82 -21.28
N GLY A 203 11.62 8.81 -20.47
CA GLY A 203 11.28 7.41 -20.68
C GLY A 203 11.39 6.64 -19.38
N VAL A 204 11.26 5.33 -19.47
CA VAL A 204 11.51 4.36 -18.41
C VAL A 204 12.50 3.31 -18.90
N ASN A 205 13.38 2.88 -18.03
CA ASN A 205 14.30 1.77 -18.26
C ASN A 205 13.67 0.50 -17.68
N VAL A 206 13.35 -0.47 -18.51
CA VAL A 206 12.73 -1.74 -18.11
C VAL A 206 13.77 -2.81 -17.74
N GLY A 207 15.07 -2.49 -17.89
CA GLY A 207 16.15 -3.42 -17.65
C GLY A 207 16.51 -4.26 -18.89
N THR A 208 17.73 -4.78 -18.90
CA THR A 208 18.22 -5.65 -20.01
C THR A 208 17.69 -7.07 -19.92
N ASP A 209 17.14 -7.45 -18.76
CA ASP A 209 16.54 -8.76 -18.51
C ASP A 209 15.04 -8.78 -18.83
N PHE A 210 14.51 -7.67 -19.40
CA PHE A 210 13.12 -7.55 -19.82
C PHE A 210 12.75 -8.68 -20.81
N PRO A 211 11.54 -9.29 -20.69
CA PRO A 211 11.16 -10.44 -21.49
C PRO A 211 11.25 -10.17 -23.00
N THR A 212 11.98 -10.96 -23.74
CA THR A 212 12.10 -10.82 -25.21
C THR A 212 10.76 -11.07 -25.92
N SER A 213 9.85 -11.82 -25.30
CA SER A 213 8.47 -12.01 -25.77
C SER A 213 7.68 -10.69 -25.80
N ALA A 214 8.02 -9.74 -24.95
CA ALA A 214 7.40 -8.43 -24.88
C ALA A 214 8.06 -7.39 -25.81
N LEU A 215 9.26 -7.70 -26.35
CA LEU A 215 10.00 -6.82 -27.23
C LEU A 215 9.69 -7.10 -28.71
N ASP A 216 9.63 -6.05 -29.50
CA ASP A 216 9.59 -6.19 -30.96
C ASP A 216 10.96 -6.56 -31.52
N MET A 217 11.24 -7.86 -31.57
CA MET A 217 12.48 -8.40 -32.06
C MET A 217 12.59 -8.42 -33.60
N THR A 218 11.48 -8.21 -34.29
CA THR A 218 11.38 -8.41 -35.75
C THR A 218 11.09 -7.14 -36.55
N GLY A 219 10.85 -6.01 -35.86
CA GLY A 219 10.45 -4.78 -36.52
C GLY A 219 9.02 -4.79 -37.05
N ALA A 220 8.12 -5.52 -36.35
CA ALA A 220 6.70 -5.65 -36.70
C ALA A 220 5.85 -4.45 -36.26
N SER A 221 6.26 -3.72 -35.23
CA SER A 221 5.57 -2.52 -34.77
C SER A 221 5.67 -1.38 -35.79
N SER A 222 4.59 -0.63 -35.96
CA SER A 222 4.49 0.51 -36.90
C SER A 222 5.55 1.60 -36.61
N ILE A 223 6.01 1.73 -35.39
CA ILE A 223 7.01 2.74 -34.97
C ILE A 223 8.46 2.26 -35.04
N HIS A 224 8.69 0.96 -35.19
CA HIS A 224 10.03 0.38 -35.16
C HIS A 224 10.99 0.99 -36.19
N LYS A 225 10.47 1.24 -37.38
CA LYS A 225 11.23 1.70 -38.55
C LYS A 225 11.10 3.20 -38.83
N GLU A 226 10.41 3.97 -37.99
CA GLU A 226 10.04 5.36 -38.32
C GLU A 226 11.23 6.31 -38.50
N ASN A 227 12.33 6.02 -37.85
CA ASN A 227 13.53 6.89 -37.85
C ASN A 227 14.57 6.51 -38.91
N PHE A 228 14.42 5.36 -39.57
CA PHE A 228 15.42 4.79 -40.45
C PHE A 228 14.83 4.35 -41.81
N LYS A 229 15.71 4.13 -42.81
CA LYS A 229 15.34 3.62 -44.12
C LYS A 229 16.01 2.25 -44.32
N PHE A 230 15.49 1.23 -43.65
CA PHE A 230 16.04 -0.13 -43.66
C PHE A 230 16.17 -0.72 -45.08
N SER A 231 15.25 -0.39 -46.01
CA SER A 231 15.32 -0.85 -47.38
C SER A 231 16.59 -0.44 -48.18
N ALA A 232 17.43 0.43 -47.58
CA ALA A 232 18.67 0.86 -48.20
C ALA A 232 19.87 -0.05 -47.88
N GLN A 233 19.74 -0.94 -46.88
CA GLN A 233 20.79 -1.86 -46.42
C GLN A 233 20.20 -3.27 -46.29
N PRO A 234 20.58 -4.21 -47.15
CA PRO A 234 19.98 -5.55 -47.21
C PRO A 234 20.23 -6.44 -45.98
N THR A 235 21.23 -6.09 -45.17
CA THR A 235 21.65 -6.88 -43.99
C THR A 235 21.07 -6.37 -42.68
N VAL A 236 20.35 -5.26 -42.68
CA VAL A 236 19.81 -4.59 -41.49
C VAL A 236 18.33 -4.36 -41.70
N ASP A 237 17.50 -5.10 -40.96
CA ASP A 237 16.05 -5.08 -41.11
C ASP A 237 15.31 -4.41 -39.93
N ASN A 238 16.00 -4.28 -38.81
CA ASN A 238 15.40 -3.78 -37.56
C ASN A 238 16.45 -3.07 -36.66
N LEU A 239 16.01 -2.57 -35.51
CA LEU A 239 16.88 -1.83 -34.58
C LEU A 239 17.89 -2.72 -33.84
N TRP A 240 17.62 -4.02 -33.70
CA TRP A 240 18.56 -4.96 -33.11
C TRP A 240 19.75 -5.20 -34.01
N ASP A 241 19.50 -5.39 -35.30
CA ASP A 241 20.57 -5.47 -36.30
C ASP A 241 21.44 -4.19 -36.30
N LEU A 242 20.83 -3.02 -36.04
CA LEU A 242 21.59 -1.78 -35.89
C LEU A 242 22.47 -1.74 -34.64
N TYR A 243 22.00 -2.33 -33.53
CA TYR A 243 22.85 -2.48 -32.34
C TYR A 243 24.04 -3.39 -32.63
N ASP A 244 23.85 -4.48 -33.38
CA ASP A 244 24.90 -5.42 -33.73
C ASP A 244 25.96 -4.80 -34.65
N GLU A 245 25.62 -3.76 -35.41
CA GLU A 245 26.59 -3.02 -36.24
C GLU A 245 27.45 -2.02 -35.46
N ILE A 246 27.13 -1.76 -34.18
CA ILE A 246 27.90 -0.87 -33.29
C ILE A 246 28.62 -1.72 -32.26
N ASP A 247 29.91 -2.03 -32.51
CA ASP A 247 30.66 -3.08 -31.79
C ASP A 247 30.85 -2.81 -30.27
N ASP A 248 30.71 -1.57 -29.81
CA ASP A 248 30.90 -1.16 -28.42
C ASP A 248 29.63 -0.62 -27.74
N ARG A 249 28.47 -0.89 -28.32
CA ARG A 249 27.16 -0.49 -27.74
C ARG A 249 26.14 -1.59 -27.86
N SER A 250 25.49 -1.88 -26.77
CA SER A 250 24.30 -2.74 -26.69
C SER A 250 23.11 -1.96 -26.16
N TRP A 251 21.93 -2.49 -26.32
CA TRP A 251 20.73 -1.93 -25.73
C TRP A 251 20.85 -1.86 -24.20
N SER A 252 20.47 -0.72 -23.59
CA SER A 252 20.61 -0.46 -22.16
C SER A 252 19.32 -0.59 -21.35
N GLY A 253 18.26 -1.16 -21.93
CA GLY A 253 17.03 -1.47 -21.23
C GLY A 253 15.90 -0.47 -21.38
N CYS A 254 16.09 0.69 -22.04
CA CYS A 254 14.96 1.59 -22.29
C CYS A 254 14.15 1.16 -23.49
N VAL A 255 12.84 1.42 -23.44
CA VAL A 255 11.91 1.17 -24.55
C VAL A 255 11.14 2.43 -24.91
N GLN A 256 10.59 2.44 -26.13
CA GLN A 256 9.70 3.48 -26.58
C GLN A 256 8.27 3.20 -26.11
N THR A 257 7.43 4.23 -25.99
CA THR A 257 5.99 4.04 -25.75
C THR A 257 5.38 3.32 -26.95
N ARG A 258 4.40 2.48 -26.70
CA ARG A 258 3.59 1.86 -27.76
C ARG A 258 2.77 2.92 -28.50
N PRO A 259 2.30 2.66 -29.73
CA PRO A 259 1.37 3.56 -30.40
C PRO A 259 0.06 3.74 -29.64
N GLU A 260 -0.56 4.92 -29.77
CA GLU A 260 -1.89 5.21 -29.21
C GLU A 260 -2.93 4.20 -29.73
N PRO A 261 -3.85 3.67 -28.89
CA PRO A 261 -4.05 4.01 -27.48
C PRO A 261 -3.23 3.14 -26.49
N LEU A 262 -2.38 2.24 -26.98
CA LEU A 262 -1.66 1.26 -26.15
C LEU A 262 -0.62 1.89 -25.21
N ASP A 263 -0.21 3.13 -25.45
CA ASP A 263 0.68 3.88 -24.56
C ASP A 263 0.02 4.22 -23.22
N GLU A 264 -1.31 4.29 -23.17
CA GLU A 264 -2.12 4.63 -21.99
C GLU A 264 -2.77 3.41 -21.31
N LEU A 265 -2.46 2.19 -21.77
CA LEU A 265 -3.09 0.95 -21.32
C LEU A 265 -2.07 -0.04 -20.75
N ASP A 266 -2.52 -0.94 -19.89
CA ASP A 266 -1.75 -2.09 -19.40
C ASP A 266 -1.84 -3.33 -20.28
N THR A 267 -2.58 -3.26 -21.39
CA THR A 267 -2.77 -4.35 -22.37
C THR A 267 -1.50 -5.18 -22.59
N PRO A 268 -1.55 -6.52 -22.50
CA PRO A 268 -0.38 -7.37 -22.61
C PRO A 268 0.26 -7.34 -24.01
N PRO A 269 1.57 -7.62 -24.11
CA PRO A 269 2.28 -7.69 -25.41
C PRO A 269 1.95 -9.00 -26.13
N VAL A 270 1.39 -8.91 -27.31
CA VAL A 270 1.03 -10.09 -28.12
C VAL A 270 1.73 -10.09 -29.48
N SER A 271 1.61 -9.01 -30.24
CA SER A 271 2.22 -8.88 -31.56
C SER A 271 2.13 -7.45 -32.11
N GLY A 272 2.97 -7.09 -33.08
CA GLY A 272 2.93 -5.80 -33.77
C GLY A 272 3.03 -4.62 -32.81
N ASP A 273 2.06 -3.72 -32.85
CA ASP A 273 2.06 -2.50 -32.04
C ASP A 273 1.88 -2.71 -30.53
N SER A 274 1.46 -3.91 -30.09
CA SER A 274 1.42 -4.23 -28.66
C SER A 274 2.80 -4.56 -28.06
N LEU A 275 3.80 -4.86 -28.91
CA LEU A 275 5.18 -5.09 -28.48
C LEU A 275 5.93 -3.78 -28.25
N TRP A 276 6.85 -3.77 -27.30
CA TRP A 276 7.72 -2.61 -27.06
C TRP A 276 8.89 -2.57 -28.00
N VAL A 277 9.10 -1.43 -28.60
CA VAL A 277 10.24 -1.15 -29.50
C VAL A 277 11.45 -0.73 -28.63
N PRO A 278 12.64 -1.31 -28.83
CA PRO A 278 13.83 -0.91 -28.10
C PRO A 278 14.14 0.58 -28.34
N TRP A 279 14.65 1.23 -27.32
CA TRP A 279 15.15 2.59 -27.45
C TRP A 279 16.38 2.58 -28.37
N PHE A 280 16.34 3.36 -29.42
CA PHE A 280 17.47 3.61 -30.29
C PHE A 280 17.44 5.07 -30.76
N ALA A 281 18.14 5.94 -30.04
CA ALA A 281 18.26 7.35 -30.41
C ALA A 281 19.15 7.49 -31.65
N PRO A 282 18.61 7.95 -32.80
CA PRO A 282 19.40 8.10 -34.02
C PRO A 282 20.58 9.06 -33.85
N ASP A 283 21.64 8.82 -34.60
CA ASP A 283 22.67 9.80 -34.80
C ASP A 283 22.11 11.06 -35.46
N GLU A 284 22.33 12.19 -34.87
CA GLU A 284 21.87 13.49 -35.32
C GLU A 284 23.04 14.30 -35.97
N ARG A 285 22.70 15.20 -36.84
CA ARG A 285 23.68 16.03 -37.52
C ARG A 285 24.55 16.90 -36.59
N SER A 286 25.80 17.20 -36.98
CA SER A 286 26.87 17.78 -36.18
C SER A 286 26.61 19.13 -35.51
N SER A 287 25.71 19.97 -35.98
CA SER A 287 25.48 21.28 -35.35
C SER A 287 24.01 21.56 -35.04
N GLY A 288 23.72 22.04 -33.82
CA GLY A 288 22.36 22.32 -33.37
C GLY A 288 21.55 21.10 -32.96
N TYR A 289 22.23 19.97 -32.71
CA TYR A 289 21.64 18.70 -32.32
C TYR A 289 22.27 18.15 -31.05
N TYR A 290 21.50 17.36 -30.31
CA TYR A 290 21.93 16.86 -29.01
C TYR A 290 22.70 15.55 -29.08
N ASN A 291 22.39 14.66 -30.04
CA ASN A 291 22.91 13.31 -30.13
C ASN A 291 23.66 13.05 -31.45
N ASN A 292 24.67 13.87 -31.74
CA ASN A 292 25.59 13.62 -32.85
C ASN A 292 26.75 12.73 -32.35
N TYR A 293 26.94 11.55 -32.93
CA TYR A 293 27.98 10.60 -32.51
C TYR A 293 28.69 9.86 -33.66
N LEU A 294 28.18 9.99 -34.88
CA LEU A 294 28.79 9.47 -36.09
C LEU A 294 29.10 10.59 -37.08
N SER A 295 30.02 10.34 -38.00
CA SER A 295 30.32 11.29 -39.05
C SER A 295 29.24 11.25 -40.16
N ASP A 296 28.74 12.40 -40.51
CA ASP A 296 27.79 12.56 -41.62
C ASP A 296 28.52 12.35 -42.98
N ALA A 297 28.07 11.38 -43.73
CA ALA A 297 28.72 10.99 -45.00
C ALA A 297 28.49 12.00 -46.13
N ASP A 298 27.35 12.71 -46.15
CA ASP A 298 27.00 13.69 -47.21
C ASP A 298 26.04 14.78 -46.66
N SER A 299 26.62 15.88 -46.26
CA SER A 299 25.87 17.06 -45.75
C SER A 299 24.98 17.72 -46.78
N SER A 300 25.08 17.36 -48.07
CA SER A 300 24.27 17.92 -49.16
C SER A 300 22.86 17.34 -49.23
N GLN A 301 22.59 16.19 -48.61
CA GLN A 301 21.29 15.50 -48.73
C GLN A 301 20.20 16.07 -47.78
N GLY A 302 20.56 16.94 -46.87
CA GLY A 302 19.66 17.54 -45.88
C GLY A 302 19.38 16.67 -44.65
N ASN A 303 19.19 17.31 -43.54
CA ASN A 303 19.20 16.75 -42.18
C ASN A 303 18.37 15.47 -41.97
N GLY A 304 17.18 15.43 -42.58
CA GLY A 304 16.27 14.28 -42.40
C GLY A 304 16.66 13.06 -43.21
N LYS A 305 17.43 13.19 -44.29
CA LYS A 305 17.93 12.08 -45.08
C LYS A 305 19.18 11.48 -44.44
N GLU A 306 20.10 12.33 -43.99
CA GLU A 306 21.30 11.91 -43.29
C GLU A 306 21.00 11.16 -42.00
N GLN A 307 20.04 11.64 -41.22
CA GLN A 307 19.63 10.96 -39.98
C GLN A 307 19.08 9.56 -40.28
N LYS A 308 18.46 9.32 -41.44
CA LYS A 308 17.89 8.04 -41.86
C LYS A 308 18.89 7.12 -42.58
N ASP A 309 20.10 7.61 -42.82
CA ASP A 309 21.14 6.85 -43.52
C ASP A 309 21.74 5.81 -42.59
N LEU A 310 21.58 4.55 -42.95
CA LEU A 310 22.11 3.39 -42.20
C LEU A 310 23.60 3.14 -42.45
N SER A 311 24.14 3.64 -43.59
CA SER A 311 25.53 3.34 -43.96
C SER A 311 26.57 3.79 -42.94
N LYS A 312 26.25 4.85 -42.20
CA LYS A 312 27.14 5.38 -41.14
C LYS A 312 27.23 4.52 -39.88
N TYR A 313 26.26 3.61 -39.69
CA TYR A 313 26.24 2.70 -38.54
C TYR A 313 27.03 1.42 -38.79
N MET A 314 27.26 1.07 -40.03
CA MET A 314 27.91 -0.20 -40.42
C MET A 314 29.29 -0.34 -39.83
N SER A 315 29.49 -1.39 -39.01
CA SER A 315 30.77 -1.70 -38.33
C SER A 315 31.36 -0.49 -37.60
N SER A 316 30.52 0.30 -36.94
CA SER A 316 30.91 1.52 -36.25
C SER A 316 31.41 1.24 -34.82
N HIS A 317 32.30 2.12 -34.35
CA HIS A 317 32.84 2.14 -32.99
C HIS A 317 32.76 3.55 -32.42
N LEU A 318 32.07 3.72 -31.29
CA LEU A 318 31.83 5.04 -30.73
C LEU A 318 32.87 5.51 -29.72
N GLY A 319 33.58 4.58 -29.09
CA GLY A 319 34.56 4.88 -28.05
C GLY A 319 33.99 5.54 -26.82
N SER A 320 34.73 6.42 -26.20
CA SER A 320 34.35 7.07 -24.93
C SER A 320 33.49 8.31 -25.16
N THR A 321 32.23 8.13 -25.54
CA THR A 321 31.24 9.22 -25.68
C THR A 321 30.00 8.96 -24.85
N SER A 322 29.40 10.03 -24.30
CA SER A 322 28.09 9.99 -23.64
C SER A 322 26.91 10.02 -24.62
N ARG A 323 27.19 10.12 -25.93
CA ARG A 323 26.21 10.10 -27.02
C ARG A 323 26.15 8.70 -27.61
N GLY A 324 25.08 8.40 -28.32
CA GLY A 324 24.91 7.10 -28.95
C GLY A 324 23.45 6.66 -29.01
N PRO A 325 23.21 5.40 -29.37
CA PRO A 325 21.84 4.85 -29.47
C PRO A 325 21.09 4.87 -28.16
N ASN A 326 21.78 4.83 -27.01
CA ASN A 326 21.17 4.90 -25.69
C ASN A 326 21.06 6.34 -25.13
N TYR A 327 21.29 7.36 -25.95
CA TYR A 327 21.18 8.75 -25.48
C TYR A 327 19.78 9.07 -24.97
N GLY A 328 19.68 9.58 -23.73
CA GLY A 328 18.43 9.85 -23.04
C GLY A 328 17.92 8.69 -22.16
N CYS A 329 18.44 7.48 -22.33
CA CYS A 329 18.18 6.34 -21.45
C CYS A 329 19.15 6.37 -20.25
N THR A 330 18.87 7.22 -19.27
CA THR A 330 19.77 7.49 -18.15
C THR A 330 19.21 7.05 -16.80
N MET A 331 17.95 6.64 -16.76
CA MET A 331 17.28 6.18 -15.56
C MET A 331 17.79 4.82 -15.11
N ARG A 332 17.78 4.59 -13.80
CA ARG A 332 17.91 3.21 -13.27
C ARG A 332 16.82 2.33 -13.84
N PRO A 333 17.07 1.03 -14.06
CA PRO A 333 16.02 0.09 -14.37
C PRO A 333 14.90 0.15 -13.32
N LEU A 334 13.66 -0.02 -13.76
CA LEU A 334 12.55 -0.25 -12.86
C LEU A 334 12.75 -1.56 -12.08
N THR A 335 12.16 -1.65 -10.91
CA THR A 335 12.12 -2.87 -10.11
C THR A 335 10.68 -3.38 -10.13
N PRO A 336 10.41 -4.59 -10.67
CA PRO A 336 9.09 -5.21 -10.56
C PRO A 336 8.65 -5.38 -9.11
N LEU A 337 7.40 -5.79 -8.88
CA LEU A 337 6.90 -6.06 -7.53
C LEU A 337 7.80 -7.12 -6.85
N THR A 338 8.34 -6.76 -5.69
CA THR A 338 9.23 -7.64 -4.92
C THR A 338 9.05 -7.44 -3.42
N ASN A 339 9.28 -8.48 -2.65
CA ASN A 339 9.38 -8.44 -1.19
C ASN A 339 10.84 -8.35 -0.69
N ASP A 340 11.82 -8.18 -1.58
CA ASP A 340 13.23 -7.99 -1.23
C ASP A 340 13.49 -6.54 -0.82
N LYS A 341 13.44 -6.30 0.50
CA LYS A 341 13.70 -4.97 1.09
C LYS A 341 15.08 -4.41 0.73
N ASP A 342 16.11 -5.24 0.73
CA ASP A 342 17.49 -4.79 0.50
C ASP A 342 17.69 -4.38 -0.96
N LEU A 343 17.08 -5.11 -1.90
CA LEU A 343 17.06 -4.73 -3.31
C LEU A 343 16.38 -3.37 -3.50
N LEU A 344 15.20 -3.17 -2.90
CA LEU A 344 14.47 -1.90 -2.98
C LEU A 344 15.29 -0.72 -2.45
N LEU A 345 15.92 -0.87 -1.28
CA LEU A 345 16.76 0.17 -0.68
C LEU A 345 18.00 0.47 -1.54
N SER A 346 18.60 -0.56 -2.13
CA SER A 346 19.73 -0.43 -3.06
C SER A 346 19.34 0.35 -4.31
N ASP A 347 18.19 0.03 -4.92
CA ASP A 347 17.73 0.66 -6.14
C ASP A 347 17.28 2.11 -5.89
N ILE A 348 16.59 2.39 -4.78
CA ILE A 348 16.29 3.77 -4.36
C ILE A 348 17.57 4.60 -4.24
N ASN A 349 18.59 4.06 -3.55
CA ASN A 349 19.85 4.78 -3.36
C ASN A 349 20.61 5.01 -4.69
N ALA A 350 20.48 4.11 -5.65
CA ALA A 350 21.13 4.19 -6.95
C ALA A 350 20.46 5.12 -7.97
N MET A 351 19.29 5.70 -7.67
CA MET A 351 18.60 6.64 -8.56
C MET A 351 19.44 7.88 -8.84
N ASN A 352 19.28 8.46 -10.02
CA ASN A 352 19.98 9.66 -10.47
C ASN A 352 19.04 10.60 -11.23
N ALA A 353 19.32 11.89 -11.18
CA ALA A 353 18.50 12.91 -11.85
C ALA A 353 19.04 13.21 -13.25
N SER A 354 18.21 13.05 -14.28
CA SER A 354 18.58 13.36 -15.68
C SER A 354 17.33 13.39 -16.59
N GLY A 355 17.40 14.17 -17.66
CA GLY A 355 16.37 14.18 -18.70
C GLY A 355 15.23 15.17 -18.44
N VAL A 356 14.18 15.06 -19.25
CA VAL A 356 12.93 15.85 -19.20
C VAL A 356 11.79 15.04 -18.63
N THR A 357 10.66 15.69 -18.30
CA THR A 357 9.59 15.10 -17.48
C THR A 357 8.45 14.60 -18.35
N HIS A 358 8.26 13.29 -18.38
CA HIS A 358 7.13 12.63 -19.05
C HIS A 358 6.33 11.82 -18.01
N ILE A 359 5.46 12.48 -17.27
CA ILE A 359 4.61 11.87 -16.23
C ILE A 359 3.79 10.69 -16.78
N PRO A 360 3.12 10.80 -17.96
CA PRO A 360 2.30 9.70 -18.49
C PRO A 360 3.12 8.45 -18.77
N VAL A 361 4.39 8.58 -19.17
CA VAL A 361 5.26 7.41 -19.39
C VAL A 361 5.58 6.71 -18.08
N GLY A 362 5.97 7.46 -17.04
CA GLY A 362 6.23 6.90 -15.71
C GLY A 362 4.99 6.23 -15.14
N LEU A 363 3.86 6.90 -15.18
CA LEU A 363 2.60 6.40 -14.62
C LEU A 363 2.10 5.14 -15.34
N ALA A 364 2.15 5.11 -16.68
CA ALA A 364 1.77 3.93 -17.46
C ALA A 364 2.65 2.70 -17.13
N TRP A 365 3.95 2.91 -16.87
CA TRP A 365 4.81 1.82 -16.41
C TRP A 365 4.53 1.44 -14.95
N GLY A 366 4.19 2.41 -14.09
CA GLY A 366 3.72 2.12 -12.74
C GLY A 366 2.48 1.21 -12.75
N TRP A 367 1.54 1.49 -13.65
CA TRP A 367 0.35 0.66 -13.82
C TRP A 367 0.70 -0.75 -14.32
N ARG A 368 1.57 -0.88 -15.32
CA ARG A 368 2.00 -2.19 -15.86
C ARG A 368 2.78 -3.04 -14.85
N VAL A 369 3.48 -2.42 -13.91
CA VAL A 369 4.19 -3.14 -12.83
C VAL A 369 3.22 -3.68 -11.78
N ILE A 370 2.09 -2.98 -11.51
CA ILE A 370 1.09 -3.44 -10.53
C ILE A 370 -0.01 -4.31 -11.15
N SER A 371 -0.10 -4.32 -12.49
CA SER A 371 -1.05 -5.11 -13.26
C SER A 371 -0.78 -6.61 -13.12
N PRO A 372 -1.80 -7.47 -13.15
CA PRO A 372 -1.62 -8.92 -13.29
C PRO A 372 -1.16 -9.34 -14.69
N GLU A 373 -1.21 -8.41 -15.66
CA GLU A 373 -0.93 -8.67 -17.06
C GLU A 373 0.57 -8.63 -17.37
N GLU A 374 1.00 -9.40 -18.38
CA GLU A 374 2.34 -9.30 -18.93
C GLU A 374 2.69 -7.84 -19.36
N PRO A 375 3.94 -7.38 -19.22
CA PRO A 375 5.18 -8.15 -19.11
C PRO A 375 5.65 -8.45 -17.68
N PHE A 376 4.99 -7.93 -16.66
CA PHE A 376 5.28 -8.18 -15.25
C PHE A 376 4.06 -8.83 -14.63
N SER A 377 4.15 -10.12 -14.34
CA SER A 377 3.02 -10.93 -13.87
C SER A 377 3.05 -11.20 -12.35
N GLU A 378 3.78 -10.38 -11.61
CA GLU A 378 3.89 -10.48 -10.15
C GLU A 378 2.65 -9.89 -9.45
N GLY A 379 1.92 -8.97 -10.11
CA GLY A 379 0.71 -8.37 -9.58
C GLY A 379 -0.43 -9.38 -9.52
N ARG A 380 -1.19 -9.37 -8.41
CA ARG A 380 -2.41 -10.16 -8.27
C ARG A 380 -3.55 -9.56 -9.10
N GLU A 381 -4.60 -10.34 -9.31
CA GLU A 381 -5.81 -9.89 -10.00
C GLU A 381 -6.42 -8.64 -9.33
N TYR A 382 -6.96 -7.71 -10.12
CA TYR A 382 -7.58 -6.48 -9.60
C TYR A 382 -8.79 -6.74 -8.70
N ASN A 383 -9.50 -7.86 -8.92
CA ASN A 383 -10.67 -8.25 -8.13
C ASN A 383 -10.33 -9.18 -6.95
N ASP A 384 -9.05 -9.41 -6.66
CA ASP A 384 -8.63 -10.18 -5.50
C ASP A 384 -8.93 -9.36 -4.21
N LEU A 385 -9.82 -9.89 -3.38
CA LEU A 385 -10.23 -9.22 -2.14
C LEU A 385 -9.17 -9.30 -1.02
N ASP A 386 -8.19 -10.17 -1.19
CA ASP A 386 -7.12 -10.39 -0.21
C ASP A 386 -5.87 -9.54 -0.49
N VAL A 387 -5.95 -8.62 -1.44
CA VAL A 387 -4.89 -7.65 -1.75
C VAL A 387 -5.41 -6.24 -1.87
N ASP A 388 -4.68 -5.28 -1.31
CA ASP A 388 -4.88 -3.87 -1.59
C ASP A 388 -3.74 -3.37 -2.50
N LYS A 389 -4.11 -2.68 -3.59
CA LYS A 389 -3.18 -2.18 -4.60
C LYS A 389 -3.09 -0.66 -4.54
N ALA A 390 -1.86 -0.13 -4.60
CA ALA A 390 -1.64 1.31 -4.60
C ALA A 390 -0.49 1.74 -5.52
N VAL A 391 -0.65 2.88 -6.18
CA VAL A 391 0.40 3.58 -6.92
C VAL A 391 0.66 4.92 -6.24
N ILE A 392 1.92 5.24 -6.01
CA ILE A 392 2.38 6.52 -5.46
C ILE A 392 3.14 7.26 -6.56
N LEU A 393 2.55 8.32 -7.09
CA LEU A 393 3.14 9.15 -8.13
C LEU A 393 3.72 10.43 -7.53
N LEU A 394 5.03 10.67 -7.73
CA LEU A 394 5.70 11.89 -7.30
C LEU A 394 6.30 12.61 -8.51
N THR A 395 6.08 13.93 -8.61
CA THR A 395 6.77 14.81 -9.56
C THR A 395 7.17 16.15 -8.93
N ASP A 396 8.26 16.72 -9.41
CA ASP A 396 8.75 18.06 -9.01
C ASP A 396 8.47 19.15 -10.04
N GLY A 397 7.68 18.84 -11.09
CA GLY A 397 7.37 19.80 -12.16
C GLY A 397 6.31 19.32 -13.14
N SER A 398 6.01 20.19 -14.10
CA SER A 398 5.10 19.93 -15.20
C SER A 398 5.69 18.96 -16.24
N ASN A 399 4.82 18.41 -17.10
CA ASN A 399 5.26 17.68 -18.28
C ASN A 399 6.09 18.56 -19.21
N VAL A 400 7.26 18.07 -19.63
CA VAL A 400 8.19 18.78 -20.52
C VAL A 400 8.66 17.84 -21.61
N LEU A 401 8.33 18.14 -22.86
CA LEU A 401 8.67 17.29 -24.00
C LEU A 401 10.13 17.40 -24.46
N GLY A 402 10.86 18.41 -23.99
CA GLY A 402 12.23 18.67 -24.46
C GLY A 402 12.28 19.17 -25.88
N THR A 403 11.55 20.26 -26.17
CA THR A 403 11.46 20.85 -27.50
C THR A 403 12.81 21.32 -28.04
N ALA A 404 12.98 21.30 -29.37
CA ALA A 404 14.19 21.71 -30.06
C ALA A 404 13.87 22.51 -31.33
N SER A 405 14.74 23.50 -31.65
CA SER A 405 14.59 24.36 -32.83
C SER A 405 15.14 23.71 -34.12
N ASN A 406 15.45 22.42 -34.10
CA ASN A 406 15.95 21.67 -35.26
C ASN A 406 14.85 20.91 -36.01
N HIS A 407 15.22 20.15 -37.04
CA HIS A 407 14.23 19.42 -37.86
C HIS A 407 13.47 18.33 -37.12
N ASN A 408 14.03 17.79 -36.01
CA ASN A 408 13.40 16.80 -35.15
C ASN A 408 12.33 17.38 -34.25
N ARG A 409 12.39 18.71 -33.97
CA ARG A 409 11.47 19.51 -33.16
C ARG A 409 11.48 19.15 -31.67
N SER A 410 12.20 18.14 -31.27
CA SER A 410 12.43 17.74 -29.87
C SER A 410 13.74 16.98 -29.71
N ARG A 411 14.14 16.72 -28.48
CA ARG A 411 15.08 15.64 -28.13
C ARG A 411 14.39 14.30 -28.40
N TYR A 412 15.19 13.24 -28.46
CA TYR A 412 14.65 11.88 -28.51
C TYR A 412 14.11 11.49 -27.14
N THR A 413 12.92 10.95 -27.09
CA THR A 413 12.19 10.57 -25.88
C THR A 413 11.48 9.23 -26.10
N ALA A 414 10.76 8.71 -25.12
CA ALA A 414 9.94 7.51 -25.28
C ALA A 414 8.91 7.65 -26.41
N TYR A 415 8.43 8.86 -26.71
CA TYR A 415 7.57 9.16 -27.87
C TYR A 415 8.36 9.40 -29.17
N GLY A 416 9.66 9.08 -29.21
CA GLY A 416 10.51 9.40 -30.34
C GLY A 416 10.71 10.91 -30.52
N TYR A 417 10.82 11.36 -31.77
CA TYR A 417 10.87 12.79 -32.09
C TYR A 417 9.48 13.35 -32.40
N VAL A 418 9.19 14.57 -31.98
CA VAL A 418 7.92 15.28 -32.28
C VAL A 418 7.60 15.30 -33.76
N ARG A 419 8.64 15.42 -34.60
CA ARG A 419 8.47 15.35 -36.07
C ARG A 419 7.75 14.09 -36.56
N ARG A 420 7.73 12.99 -35.79
CA ARG A 420 7.06 11.74 -36.17
C ARG A 420 5.55 11.79 -35.94
N GLY A 421 5.08 12.76 -35.16
CA GLY A 421 3.65 12.98 -34.94
C GLY A 421 2.96 11.98 -34.03
N ARG A 422 3.73 11.22 -33.23
CA ARG A 422 3.19 10.17 -32.33
C ARG A 422 2.24 10.72 -31.24
N LEU A 423 2.35 12.00 -30.93
CA LEU A 423 1.43 12.72 -30.03
C LEU A 423 0.29 13.43 -30.82
N GLY A 424 -0.09 12.92 -32.00
CA GLY A 424 -1.17 13.44 -32.83
C GLY A 424 -0.82 14.73 -33.56
N THR A 425 0.39 15.28 -33.37
CA THR A 425 0.83 16.54 -34.00
C THR A 425 2.34 16.58 -34.17
N THR A 426 2.80 17.38 -35.13
CA THR A 426 4.22 17.68 -35.31
C THR A 426 4.61 19.08 -34.81
N ASN A 427 3.71 19.83 -34.21
CA ASN A 427 4.01 21.10 -33.53
C ASN A 427 4.49 20.83 -32.12
N SER A 428 5.64 21.37 -31.73
CA SER A 428 6.27 21.06 -30.44
C SER A 428 5.44 21.48 -29.23
N GLY A 429 4.86 22.67 -29.22
CA GLY A 429 4.04 23.14 -28.11
C GLY A 429 2.70 22.39 -28.02
N ALA A 430 2.09 22.10 -29.17
CA ALA A 430 0.85 21.32 -29.20
C ALA A 430 1.10 19.84 -28.80
N ALA A 431 2.28 19.30 -29.09
CA ALA A 431 2.64 17.94 -28.68
C ALA A 431 2.90 17.87 -27.17
N GLU A 432 3.57 18.88 -26.59
CA GLU A 432 3.79 18.98 -25.14
C GLU A 432 2.45 19.06 -24.40
N ALA A 433 1.52 19.88 -24.87
CA ALA A 433 0.19 20.02 -24.30
C ALA A 433 -0.67 18.73 -24.37
N ARG A 434 -0.22 17.67 -25.07
CA ARG A 434 -0.91 16.35 -25.11
C ARG A 434 -0.52 15.44 -23.94
N LEU A 435 0.57 15.78 -23.23
CA LEU A 435 1.05 14.91 -22.14
C LEU A 435 0.14 15.00 -20.91
N ASP A 436 -0.43 16.14 -20.60
CA ASP A 436 -1.34 16.29 -19.44
C ASP A 436 -2.65 15.52 -19.62
N PRO A 437 -3.38 15.60 -20.76
CA PRO A 437 -4.53 14.74 -21.00
C PRO A 437 -4.19 13.25 -20.92
N LYS A 438 -3.05 12.82 -21.51
CA LYS A 438 -2.62 11.41 -21.41
C LYS A 438 -2.37 11.00 -19.94
N THR A 439 -1.79 11.89 -19.14
CA THR A 439 -1.63 11.63 -17.69
C THR A 439 -2.99 11.44 -17.02
N ALA A 440 -3.96 12.31 -17.31
CA ALA A 440 -5.31 12.23 -16.75
C ALA A 440 -6.03 10.92 -17.17
N ASP A 441 -5.94 10.55 -18.46
CA ASP A 441 -6.58 9.33 -18.97
C ASP A 441 -6.00 8.07 -18.30
N ILE A 442 -4.67 8.00 -18.10
CA ILE A 442 -4.03 6.90 -17.37
C ILE A 442 -4.46 6.88 -15.89
N CYS A 443 -4.58 8.05 -15.25
CA CYS A 443 -5.07 8.13 -13.87
C CYS A 443 -6.49 7.57 -13.75
N GLU A 444 -7.39 7.90 -14.67
CA GLU A 444 -8.75 7.35 -14.68
C GLU A 444 -8.73 5.83 -14.88
N ASN A 445 -7.98 5.34 -15.86
CA ASN A 445 -7.84 3.91 -16.13
C ASN A 445 -7.37 3.13 -14.89
N ILE A 446 -6.35 3.64 -14.18
CA ILE A 446 -5.85 3.03 -12.94
C ILE A 446 -6.93 3.00 -11.84
N LYS A 447 -7.69 4.09 -11.70
CA LYS A 447 -8.78 4.19 -10.70
C LYS A 447 -9.95 3.27 -11.04
N ASP A 448 -10.26 3.10 -12.31
CA ASP A 448 -11.33 2.21 -12.79
C ASP A 448 -11.05 0.73 -12.48
N GLU A 449 -9.76 0.33 -12.42
CA GLU A 449 -9.34 -1.00 -11.96
C GLU A 449 -9.33 -1.14 -10.41
N GLY A 450 -9.74 -0.10 -9.68
CA GLY A 450 -9.81 -0.12 -8.23
C GLY A 450 -8.46 0.07 -7.53
N VAL A 451 -7.41 0.40 -8.27
CA VAL A 451 -6.08 0.69 -7.72
C VAL A 451 -6.08 2.08 -7.07
N ARG A 452 -5.61 2.16 -5.85
CA ARG A 452 -5.52 3.42 -5.11
C ARG A 452 -4.35 4.26 -5.61
N LEU A 453 -4.62 5.51 -6.01
CA LEU A 453 -3.61 6.41 -6.54
C LEU A 453 -3.35 7.56 -5.55
N TYR A 454 -2.14 7.59 -5.00
CA TYR A 454 -1.59 8.70 -4.23
C TYR A 454 -0.76 9.58 -5.15
N THR A 455 -0.93 10.89 -5.07
CA THR A 455 -0.16 11.84 -5.88
C THR A 455 0.51 12.89 -5.02
N ILE A 456 1.74 13.23 -5.40
CA ILE A 456 2.60 14.15 -4.64
C ILE A 456 3.18 15.19 -5.60
N THR A 457 2.91 16.46 -5.37
CA THR A 457 3.65 17.57 -5.99
C THR A 457 4.76 18.03 -5.04
N PHE A 458 5.99 17.98 -5.51
CA PHE A 458 7.16 18.30 -4.71
C PHE A 458 7.81 19.62 -5.14
N LYS A 459 7.59 20.68 -4.36
CA LYS A 459 8.06 22.04 -4.68
C LYS A 459 7.56 22.56 -6.04
N VAL A 460 6.36 22.15 -6.42
CA VAL A 460 5.69 22.61 -7.64
C VAL A 460 4.90 23.88 -7.33
N SER A 461 5.14 24.94 -8.09
CA SER A 461 4.39 26.20 -7.98
C SER A 461 3.39 26.41 -9.12
N ASP A 462 3.44 25.54 -10.13
CA ASP A 462 2.52 25.55 -11.27
C ASP A 462 1.16 24.99 -10.88
N THR A 463 0.13 25.83 -10.95
CA THR A 463 -1.23 25.48 -10.53
C THR A 463 -1.92 24.49 -11.48
N GLU A 464 -1.51 24.45 -12.76
CA GLU A 464 -2.07 23.50 -13.73
C GLU A 464 -1.58 22.08 -13.39
N THR A 465 -0.29 21.93 -13.10
CA THR A 465 0.29 20.66 -12.63
C THR A 465 -0.30 20.21 -11.28
N GLN A 466 -0.48 21.15 -10.33
CA GLN A 466 -1.13 20.84 -9.06
C GLN A 466 -2.55 20.32 -9.28
N ALA A 467 -3.35 20.98 -10.11
CA ALA A 467 -4.71 20.57 -10.44
C ALA A 467 -4.75 19.20 -11.16
N LEU A 468 -3.80 18.94 -12.07
CA LEU A 468 -3.66 17.65 -12.73
C LEU A 468 -3.39 16.53 -11.70
N MET A 469 -2.44 16.74 -10.81
CA MET A 469 -2.06 15.76 -9.79
C MET A 469 -3.17 15.52 -8.75
N GLU A 470 -3.91 16.59 -8.36
CA GLU A 470 -5.09 16.48 -7.50
C GLU A 470 -6.20 15.67 -8.19
N GLY A 471 -6.47 15.92 -9.48
CA GLY A 471 -7.43 15.17 -10.28
C GLY A 471 -7.05 13.70 -10.47
N CYS A 472 -5.75 13.40 -10.54
CA CYS A 472 -5.22 12.05 -10.62
C CYS A 472 -5.45 11.23 -9.34
N ALA A 473 -5.34 11.83 -8.16
CA ALA A 473 -5.54 11.11 -6.91
C ALA A 473 -6.92 10.44 -6.86
N THR A 474 -7.01 9.26 -6.24
CA THR A 474 -8.29 8.55 -6.06
C THR A 474 -9.30 9.39 -5.26
N SER A 475 -8.82 10.24 -4.38
CA SER A 475 -9.61 11.26 -3.70
C SER A 475 -8.72 12.45 -3.34
N PRO A 476 -9.29 13.65 -3.10
CA PRO A 476 -8.50 14.83 -2.69
C PRO A 476 -7.68 14.62 -1.42
N ALA A 477 -8.07 13.68 -0.55
CA ALA A 477 -7.32 13.33 0.64
C ALA A 477 -6.02 12.55 0.35
N LEU A 478 -5.87 12.01 -0.86
CA LEU A 478 -4.70 11.27 -1.32
C LEU A 478 -3.78 12.11 -2.24
N TYR A 479 -4.09 13.38 -2.41
CA TYR A 479 -3.21 14.37 -3.01
C TYR A 479 -2.42 15.12 -1.94
N PHE A 480 -1.13 15.24 -2.13
CA PHE A 480 -0.22 15.93 -1.20
C PHE A 480 0.60 16.97 -1.95
N ASP A 481 0.48 18.24 -1.52
CA ASP A 481 1.41 19.28 -1.92
C ASP A 481 2.54 19.36 -0.88
N SER A 482 3.79 19.19 -1.32
CA SER A 482 4.98 19.16 -0.47
C SER A 482 5.95 20.27 -0.84
N PRO A 483 5.82 21.47 -0.25
CA PRO A 483 6.66 22.61 -0.58
C PRO A 483 8.09 22.54 -0.04
N SER A 484 8.41 21.59 0.85
CA SER A 484 9.76 21.44 1.44
C SER A 484 10.24 19.99 1.48
N ASN A 485 11.54 19.79 1.71
CA ASN A 485 12.14 18.46 1.88
C ASN A 485 11.60 17.77 3.14
N GLU A 486 11.40 18.52 4.22
CA GLU A 486 10.90 18.02 5.49
C GLU A 486 9.44 17.57 5.39
N GLU A 487 8.62 18.31 4.65
CA GLU A 487 7.22 17.95 4.42
C GLU A 487 7.11 16.69 3.56
N LEU A 488 8.00 16.49 2.59
CA LEU A 488 8.02 15.24 1.80
C LEU A 488 8.21 14.00 2.68
N GLN A 489 9.08 14.06 3.68
CA GLN A 489 9.24 12.98 4.67
C GLN A 489 7.93 12.71 5.42
N THR A 490 7.25 13.77 5.85
CA THR A 490 5.97 13.66 6.56
C THR A 490 4.89 13.03 5.67
N VAL A 491 4.84 13.42 4.40
CA VAL A 491 3.89 12.88 3.40
C VAL A 491 4.10 11.37 3.23
N PHE A 492 5.33 10.93 2.97
CA PHE A 492 5.61 9.49 2.81
C PHE A 492 5.31 8.68 4.07
N GLN A 493 5.58 9.24 5.25
CA GLN A 493 5.19 8.60 6.52
C GLN A 493 3.67 8.53 6.69
N ALA A 494 2.92 9.55 6.26
CA ALA A 494 1.46 9.55 6.30
C ALA A 494 0.89 8.48 5.35
N ILE A 495 1.41 8.40 4.12
CA ILE A 495 1.03 7.37 3.14
C ILE A 495 1.35 5.97 3.68
N ALA A 496 2.54 5.77 4.27
CA ALA A 496 2.91 4.48 4.83
C ALA A 496 1.96 4.04 5.97
N ARG A 497 1.54 4.98 6.82
CA ARG A 497 0.55 4.71 7.88
C ARG A 497 -0.83 4.42 7.32
N ASP A 498 -1.27 5.15 6.29
CA ASP A 498 -2.56 4.91 5.64
C ASP A 498 -2.59 3.52 5.00
N LEU A 499 -1.55 3.15 4.28
CA LEU A 499 -1.38 1.82 3.67
C LEU A 499 -1.31 0.71 4.73
N SER A 500 -0.60 0.95 5.84
CA SER A 500 -0.58 0.01 6.97
C SER A 500 -1.96 -0.17 7.61
N ASN A 501 -2.72 0.92 7.75
CA ASN A 501 -4.08 0.87 8.30
C ASN A 501 -5.08 0.18 7.37
N LEU A 502 -4.94 0.32 6.05
CA LEU A 502 -5.77 -0.40 5.07
C LEU A 502 -5.68 -1.91 5.23
N ARG A 503 -4.49 -2.40 5.48
CA ARG A 503 -4.21 -3.81 5.75
C ARG A 503 -4.95 -4.35 6.97
N LEU A 504 -5.46 -3.46 7.84
CA LEU A 504 -6.02 -3.77 9.15
C LEU A 504 -7.50 -3.44 9.30
N SER A 505 -8.07 -2.69 8.36
CA SER A 505 -9.39 -2.10 8.53
C SER A 505 -10.49 -2.88 7.82
N ARG A 506 -10.85 -4.06 8.36
CA ARG A 506 -12.23 -4.59 8.22
C ARG A 506 -12.57 -5.58 9.31
#